data_bf9f403b3cb7cc6dba4142ba964e8dca
#
_entry.id   bf9f403b3cb7cc6dba4142ba964e8dca
#
_cell.length_a   1.000
_cell.length_b   1.000
_cell.length_c   1.000
_cell.angle_alpha   90.00
_cell.angle_beta   90.00
_cell.angle_gamma   90.00
#
_symmetry.space_group_name_H-M   'P 1'
#
loop_
_entity.id
_entity.type
_entity.pdbx_description
1 polymer ?
#
loop_
_entity_poly.entity_id
_entity_poly.type
_entity_poly.pdbx_seq_one_letter_code
_entity_poly.pdbx_strand_id
1 'polypeptide(L)'
;MSRRSQARWLALALVISGVGAVSAVGWVFAEPVATALDAHGQLADPALQGRFERIAKELRCLVCQNESIADSNADLARDLRRQVREMLVAGKSDDAIFAFMTDRYGEFVRFAPPLTPKTALIWGAPFAMLLLGGTIVYRVARQRSRMPLDE
;
A
#
# COMPACT_ATOMS: atom_id res chain seq x y z
N MET A 1 12.08 -17.19 67.78
CA MET A 1 11.88 -16.55 66.49
C MET A 1 10.42 -16.16 66.39
N SER A 2 10.11 -14.88 66.28
CA SER A 2 8.74 -14.37 66.47
C SER A 2 7.91 -14.56 65.15
N ARG A 3 6.64 -14.86 65.30
CA ARG A 3 5.67 -15.07 64.20
C ARG A 3 5.70 -13.92 63.15
N ARG A 4 6.18 -12.75 63.57
CA ARG A 4 6.29 -11.57 62.70
C ARG A 4 7.45 -11.64 61.67
N SER A 5 8.49 -12.46 61.97
CA SER A 5 9.62 -12.64 61.04
C SER A 5 9.26 -13.63 59.92
N GLN A 6 8.46 -14.63 60.19
CA GLN A 6 8.03 -15.61 59.18
C GLN A 6 7.06 -15.01 58.17
N ALA A 7 6.16 -14.11 58.61
CA ALA A 7 5.24 -13.41 57.70
C ALA A 7 5.96 -12.50 56.70
N ARG A 8 7.09 -11.89 57.12
CA ARG A 8 7.90 -11.04 56.25
C ARG A 8 8.67 -11.81 55.16
N TRP A 9 9.14 -13.02 55.47
CA TRP A 9 9.80 -13.89 54.50
C TRP A 9 8.84 -14.50 53.49
N LEU A 10 7.60 -14.82 53.86
CA LEU A 10 6.54 -15.31 52.98
C LEU A 10 6.05 -14.22 52.03
N ALA A 11 5.99 -12.97 52.50
CA ALA A 11 5.63 -11.83 51.63
C ALA A 11 6.74 -11.51 50.59
N LEU A 12 8.02 -11.64 50.97
CA LEU A 12 9.13 -11.45 50.06
C LEU A 12 9.24 -12.55 48.98
N ALA A 13 8.94 -13.80 49.36
CA ALA A 13 8.93 -14.92 48.42
C ALA A 13 7.81 -14.82 47.37
N LEU A 14 6.65 -14.27 47.74
CA LEU A 14 5.53 -14.02 46.80
C LEU A 14 5.84 -12.89 45.81
N VAL A 15 6.57 -11.85 46.22
CA VAL A 15 6.97 -10.74 45.31
C VAL A 15 8.01 -11.20 44.28
N ILE A 16 8.95 -12.08 44.67
CA ILE A 16 9.97 -12.62 43.79
C ILE A 16 9.39 -13.61 42.76
N SER A 17 8.38 -14.41 43.13
CA SER A 17 7.66 -15.31 42.20
C SER A 17 6.81 -14.56 41.16
N GLY A 18 6.36 -13.32 41.44
CA GLY A 18 5.54 -12.53 40.54
C GLY A 18 6.31 -11.85 39.40
N VAL A 19 7.62 -11.63 39.56
CA VAL A 19 8.45 -10.91 38.58
C VAL A 19 8.96 -11.84 37.45
N GLY A 20 8.98 -13.18 37.67
CA GLY A 20 9.44 -14.15 36.68
C GLY A 20 8.48 -14.43 35.53
N ALA A 21 7.19 -14.06 35.63
CA ALA A 21 6.16 -14.43 34.65
C ALA A 21 5.98 -13.42 33.50
N VAL A 22 6.58 -12.24 33.58
CA VAL A 22 6.40 -11.16 32.56
C VAL A 22 7.43 -11.25 31.43
N SER A 23 8.52 -12.03 31.58
CA SER A 23 9.61 -12.10 30.59
C SER A 23 9.32 -13.05 29.41
N ALA A 24 8.23 -13.82 29.41
CA ALA A 24 7.95 -14.81 28.35
C ALA A 24 7.06 -14.28 27.20
N VAL A 25 6.52 -13.07 27.30
CA VAL A 25 5.57 -12.54 26.28
C VAL A 25 6.28 -11.74 25.17
N GLY A 26 7.57 -11.43 25.32
CA GLY A 26 8.31 -10.52 24.42
C GLY A 26 8.83 -11.15 23.12
N TRP A 27 8.71 -12.45 22.90
CA TRP A 27 9.46 -13.13 21.79
C TRP A 27 8.57 -13.71 20.68
N VAL A 28 7.23 -13.53 20.74
CA VAL A 28 6.31 -14.20 19.79
C VAL A 28 6.09 -13.43 18.50
N PHE A 29 6.53 -12.15 18.39
CA PHE A 29 6.20 -11.30 17.24
C PHE A 29 7.33 -11.09 16.21
N ALA A 30 8.51 -11.71 16.37
CA ALA A 30 9.64 -11.48 15.47
C ALA A 30 9.85 -12.56 14.37
N GLU A 31 9.10 -13.65 14.40
CA GLU A 31 9.41 -14.82 13.56
C GLU A 31 8.66 -14.96 12.21
N PRO A 32 7.51 -14.32 11.92
CA PRO A 32 6.82 -14.63 10.67
C PRO A 32 7.48 -14.06 9.41
N VAL A 33 8.29 -13.01 9.53
CA VAL A 33 8.91 -12.36 8.34
C VAL A 33 10.13 -13.11 7.85
N ALA A 34 10.96 -13.62 8.76
CA ALA A 34 12.21 -14.31 8.40
C ALA A 34 11.96 -15.67 7.70
N THR A 35 10.88 -16.37 8.08
CA THR A 35 10.48 -17.64 7.44
C THR A 35 9.63 -17.44 6.18
N ALA A 36 9.09 -16.24 5.97
CA ALA A 36 8.29 -15.90 4.79
C ALA A 36 9.13 -15.49 3.58
N LEU A 37 10.44 -15.27 3.75
CA LEU A 37 11.37 -14.93 2.68
C LEU A 37 12.26 -16.14 2.35
N ASP A 38 12.48 -16.35 1.05
CA ASP A 38 13.47 -17.33 0.57
C ASP A 38 14.92 -16.81 0.71
N ALA A 39 15.90 -17.64 0.34
CA ALA A 39 17.32 -17.28 0.37
C ALA A 39 17.68 -16.07 -0.52
N HIS A 40 16.80 -15.66 -1.43
CA HIS A 40 16.97 -14.53 -2.33
C HIS A 40 16.18 -13.28 -1.87
N GLY A 41 15.54 -13.33 -0.69
CA GLY A 41 14.72 -12.25 -0.14
C GLY A 41 13.39 -12.04 -0.86
N GLN A 42 12.92 -13.06 -1.60
CA GLN A 42 11.60 -13.09 -2.21
C GLN A 42 10.61 -13.76 -1.25
N LEU A 43 9.32 -13.52 -1.48
CA LEU A 43 8.29 -14.20 -0.69
C LEU A 43 8.22 -15.67 -1.10
N ALA A 44 8.34 -16.56 -0.12
CA ALA A 44 8.35 -18.02 -0.32
C ALA A 44 7.02 -18.53 -0.91
N ASP A 45 5.90 -17.85 -0.62
CA ASP A 45 4.60 -18.13 -1.21
C ASP A 45 4.48 -17.47 -2.60
N PRO A 46 4.34 -18.25 -3.70
CA PRO A 46 4.19 -17.71 -5.05
C PRO A 46 2.98 -16.78 -5.22
N ALA A 47 1.89 -17.00 -4.47
CA ALA A 47 0.71 -16.15 -4.52
C ALA A 47 1.00 -14.76 -3.92
N LEU A 48 1.69 -14.70 -2.79
CA LEU A 48 2.14 -13.45 -2.18
C LEU A 48 3.20 -12.76 -3.04
N GLN A 49 4.10 -13.52 -3.65
CA GLN A 49 5.12 -12.96 -4.56
C GLN A 49 4.45 -12.32 -5.79
N GLY A 50 3.46 -12.97 -6.40
CA GLY A 50 2.70 -12.38 -7.51
C GLY A 50 1.92 -11.12 -7.12
N ARG A 51 1.37 -11.07 -5.89
CA ARG A 51 0.74 -9.86 -5.35
C ARG A 51 1.77 -8.74 -5.15
N PHE A 52 2.92 -9.07 -4.58
CA PHE A 52 4.01 -8.14 -4.39
C PHE A 52 4.46 -7.49 -5.70
N GLU A 53 4.67 -8.28 -6.76
CA GLU A 53 5.10 -7.79 -8.06
C GLU A 53 4.09 -6.82 -8.69
N ARG A 54 2.78 -7.11 -8.60
CA ARG A 54 1.73 -6.20 -9.08
C ARG A 54 1.76 -4.87 -8.33
N ILE A 55 1.78 -4.92 -6.99
CA ILE A 55 1.81 -3.71 -6.15
C ILE A 55 3.08 -2.92 -6.42
N ALA A 56 4.25 -3.58 -6.50
CA ALA A 56 5.52 -2.91 -6.72
C ALA A 56 5.62 -2.22 -8.08
N LYS A 57 4.97 -2.76 -9.12
CA LYS A 57 4.86 -2.12 -10.45
C LYS A 57 3.92 -0.91 -10.46
N GLU A 58 2.89 -0.91 -9.61
CA GLU A 58 1.94 0.20 -9.51
C GLU A 58 2.45 1.35 -8.63
N LEU A 59 3.44 1.09 -7.77
CA LEU A 59 4.05 2.11 -6.92
C LEU A 59 5.25 2.76 -7.60
N ARG A 60 5.27 4.09 -7.59
CA ARG A 60 6.32 4.92 -8.19
C ARG A 60 7.48 5.12 -7.22
N CYS A 61 8.69 5.03 -7.72
CA CYS A 61 9.87 5.47 -6.98
C CYS A 61 9.94 7.00 -6.95
N LEU A 62 9.86 7.59 -5.76
CA LEU A 62 9.75 9.04 -5.60
C LEU A 62 11.04 9.82 -5.86
N VAL A 63 12.19 9.14 -5.89
CA VAL A 63 13.52 9.73 -6.14
C VAL A 63 14.07 9.38 -7.51
N CYS A 64 13.27 8.66 -8.33
CA CYS A 64 13.67 8.19 -9.65
C CYS A 64 12.90 8.92 -10.75
N GLN A 65 13.42 8.89 -11.97
CA GLN A 65 12.74 9.49 -13.12
C GLN A 65 11.66 8.55 -13.68
N ASN A 66 10.47 8.57 -13.04
CA ASN A 66 9.29 7.86 -13.50
C ASN A 66 9.41 6.32 -13.54
N GLU A 67 10.23 5.74 -12.68
CA GLU A 67 10.36 4.28 -12.52
C GLU A 67 9.45 3.76 -11.42
N SER A 68 9.06 2.48 -11.53
CA SER A 68 8.37 1.78 -10.45
C SER A 68 9.36 1.38 -9.33
N ILE A 69 8.84 1.11 -8.12
CA ILE A 69 9.70 0.53 -7.08
C ILE A 69 10.16 -0.89 -7.44
N ALA A 70 9.49 -1.57 -8.37
CA ALA A 70 9.92 -2.89 -8.86
C ALA A 70 11.23 -2.78 -9.65
N ASP A 71 11.36 -1.77 -10.49
CA ASP A 71 12.43 -1.63 -11.48
C ASP A 71 13.61 -0.78 -10.96
N SER A 72 13.36 0.06 -9.96
CA SER A 72 14.35 0.98 -9.42
C SER A 72 15.35 0.31 -8.47
N ASN A 73 16.63 0.68 -8.61
CA ASN A 73 17.71 0.28 -7.72
C ASN A 73 18.02 1.27 -6.59
N ALA A 74 17.26 2.37 -6.47
CA ALA A 74 17.43 3.36 -5.42
C ALA A 74 17.22 2.77 -4.02
N ASP A 75 17.89 3.32 -3.02
CA ASP A 75 17.76 2.87 -1.62
C ASP A 75 16.31 2.98 -1.13
N LEU A 76 15.64 4.11 -1.44
CA LEU A 76 14.24 4.29 -1.10
C LEU A 76 13.34 3.23 -1.74
N ALA A 77 13.58 2.84 -3.00
CA ALA A 77 12.81 1.79 -3.66
C ALA A 77 13.00 0.44 -2.95
N ARG A 78 14.23 0.13 -2.47
CA ARG A 78 14.48 -1.07 -1.67
C ARG A 78 13.72 -1.06 -0.35
N ASP A 79 13.69 0.08 0.34
CA ASP A 79 12.95 0.24 1.59
C ASP A 79 11.44 0.10 1.39
N LEU A 80 10.90 0.72 0.34
CA LEU A 80 9.48 0.58 0.01
C LEU A 80 9.11 -0.87 -0.33
N ARG A 81 9.95 -1.58 -1.11
CA ARG A 81 9.73 -3.00 -1.39
C ARG A 81 9.74 -3.84 -0.12
N ARG A 82 10.64 -3.57 0.83
CA ARG A 82 10.65 -4.25 2.13
C ARG A 82 9.35 -4.01 2.89
N GLN A 83 8.90 -2.77 2.99
CA GLN A 83 7.63 -2.42 3.65
C GLN A 83 6.43 -3.13 3.03
N VAL A 84 6.35 -3.19 1.69
CA VAL A 84 5.26 -3.91 1.00
C VAL A 84 5.28 -5.39 1.35
N ARG A 85 6.47 -6.04 1.37
CA ARG A 85 6.59 -7.46 1.74
C ARG A 85 6.15 -7.70 3.19
N GLU A 86 6.59 -6.88 4.13
CA GLU A 86 6.19 -6.96 5.54
C GLU A 86 4.67 -6.86 5.71
N MET A 87 4.02 -5.93 5.00
CA MET A 87 2.57 -5.78 5.03
C MET A 87 1.84 -6.97 4.40
N LEU A 88 2.37 -7.55 3.32
CA LEU A 88 1.81 -8.75 2.69
C LEU A 88 1.89 -9.95 3.62
N VAL A 89 3.04 -10.17 4.28
CA VAL A 89 3.24 -11.23 5.28
C VAL A 89 2.30 -11.03 6.48
N ALA A 90 2.05 -9.78 6.88
CA ALA A 90 1.06 -9.44 7.91
C ALA A 90 -0.40 -9.60 7.46
N GLY A 91 -0.66 -10.10 6.24
CA GLY A 91 -2.00 -10.37 5.72
C GLY A 91 -2.80 -9.12 5.33
N LYS A 92 -2.14 -7.97 5.10
CA LYS A 92 -2.83 -6.76 4.65
C LYS A 92 -3.40 -6.94 3.24
N SER A 93 -4.56 -6.32 2.99
CA SER A 93 -5.14 -6.24 1.64
C SER A 93 -4.35 -5.27 0.75
N ASP A 94 -4.45 -5.43 -0.58
CA ASP A 94 -3.80 -4.55 -1.54
C ASP A 94 -4.24 -3.09 -1.34
N ASP A 95 -5.55 -2.85 -1.12
CA ASP A 95 -6.09 -1.51 -0.84
C ASP A 95 -5.51 -0.89 0.44
N ALA A 96 -5.33 -1.68 1.50
CA ALA A 96 -4.74 -1.21 2.74
C ALA A 96 -3.25 -0.83 2.56
N ILE A 97 -2.53 -1.56 1.70
CA ILE A 97 -1.14 -1.26 1.35
C ILE A 97 -1.07 0.04 0.55
N PHE A 98 -1.92 0.21 -0.46
CA PHE A 98 -1.97 1.45 -1.24
C PHE A 98 -2.39 2.66 -0.41
N ALA A 99 -3.37 2.51 0.50
CA ALA A 99 -3.77 3.56 1.42
C ALA A 99 -2.60 3.98 2.32
N PHE A 100 -1.91 3.03 2.93
CA PHE A 100 -0.74 3.30 3.76
C PHE A 100 0.36 4.05 3.00
N MET A 101 0.66 3.63 1.76
CA MET A 101 1.68 4.27 0.93
C MET A 101 1.26 5.69 0.54
N THR A 102 -0.02 5.89 0.19
CA THR A 102 -0.57 7.20 -0.17
C THR A 102 -0.57 8.17 1.02
N ASP A 103 -0.97 7.70 2.21
CA ASP A 103 -1.01 8.52 3.42
C ASP A 103 0.39 8.99 3.85
N ARG A 104 1.40 8.13 3.66
CA ARG A 104 2.76 8.43 4.11
C ARG A 104 3.60 9.19 3.08
N TYR A 105 3.41 8.91 1.80
CA TYR A 105 4.25 9.42 0.71
C TYR A 105 3.50 10.32 -0.28
N GLY A 106 2.20 10.48 -0.08
CA GLY A 106 1.33 11.30 -0.94
C GLY A 106 0.76 10.55 -2.15
N GLU A 107 -0.23 11.16 -2.80
CA GLU A 107 -0.94 10.55 -3.94
C GLU A 107 -0.03 10.26 -5.15
N PHE A 108 1.10 10.97 -5.26
CA PHE A 108 2.07 10.80 -6.35
C PHE A 108 2.78 9.44 -6.34
N VAL A 109 2.74 8.71 -5.21
CA VAL A 109 3.33 7.37 -5.10
C VAL A 109 2.64 6.33 -5.98
N ARG A 110 1.41 6.60 -6.48
CA ARG A 110 0.68 5.71 -7.39
C ARG A 110 0.80 6.19 -8.84
N PHE A 111 1.03 5.25 -9.77
CA PHE A 111 0.97 5.55 -11.21
C PHE A 111 -0.46 5.81 -11.67
N ALA A 112 -1.41 5.01 -11.21
CA ALA A 112 -2.81 5.14 -11.57
C ALA A 112 -3.58 5.87 -10.44
N PRO A 113 -4.14 7.07 -10.69
CA PRO A 113 -4.98 7.73 -9.70
C PRO A 113 -6.25 6.90 -9.48
N PRO A 114 -6.66 6.67 -8.22
CA PRO A 114 -7.88 5.94 -7.91
C PRO A 114 -9.11 6.68 -8.46
N LEU A 115 -10.17 5.93 -8.79
CA LEU A 115 -11.47 6.50 -9.16
C LEU A 115 -12.13 7.11 -7.92
N THR A 116 -11.88 8.38 -7.69
CA THR A 116 -12.46 9.16 -6.61
C THR A 116 -13.28 10.31 -7.18
N PRO A 117 -14.19 10.95 -6.42
CA PRO A 117 -14.89 12.15 -6.88
C PRO A 117 -13.95 13.26 -7.36
N LYS A 118 -12.73 13.36 -6.77
CA LYS A 118 -11.71 14.33 -7.16
C LYS A 118 -11.10 14.02 -8.53
N THR A 119 -10.94 12.75 -8.87
CA THR A 119 -10.34 12.29 -10.14
C THR A 119 -11.38 11.99 -11.22
N ALA A 120 -12.68 12.03 -10.90
CA ALA A 120 -13.78 11.78 -11.84
C ALA A 120 -13.72 12.71 -13.06
N LEU A 121 -13.26 13.95 -12.88
CA LEU A 121 -13.07 14.91 -13.98
C LEU A 121 -12.01 14.44 -14.97
N ILE A 122 -10.91 13.84 -14.50
CA ILE A 122 -9.83 13.33 -15.35
C ILE A 122 -10.34 12.21 -16.24
N TRP A 123 -11.15 11.31 -15.67
CA TRP A 123 -11.72 10.17 -16.39
C TRP A 123 -12.90 10.55 -17.26
N GLY A 124 -13.70 11.54 -16.86
CA GLY A 124 -14.88 12.00 -17.59
C GLY A 124 -14.60 13.01 -18.70
N ALA A 125 -13.51 13.79 -18.61
CA ALA A 125 -13.19 14.85 -19.55
C ALA A 125 -13.12 14.39 -21.02
N PRO A 126 -12.45 13.27 -21.38
CA PRO A 126 -12.37 12.84 -22.77
C PRO A 126 -13.74 12.49 -23.36
N PHE A 127 -14.63 11.89 -22.56
CA PHE A 127 -16.00 11.57 -23.01
C PHE A 127 -16.83 12.84 -23.19
N ALA A 128 -16.73 13.79 -22.28
CA ALA A 128 -17.41 15.07 -22.40
C ALA A 128 -16.94 15.85 -23.64
N MET A 129 -15.63 15.86 -23.91
CA MET A 129 -15.08 16.48 -25.13
C MET A 129 -15.57 15.82 -26.41
N LEU A 130 -15.64 14.48 -26.45
CA LEU A 130 -16.16 13.75 -27.60
C LEU A 130 -17.64 14.06 -27.85
N LEU A 131 -18.46 14.10 -26.82
CA LEU A 131 -19.88 14.46 -26.92
C LEU A 131 -20.06 15.89 -27.39
N LEU A 132 -19.31 16.83 -26.82
CA LEU A 132 -19.40 18.24 -27.21
C LEU A 132 -18.94 18.43 -28.66
N GLY A 133 -17.76 17.90 -29.03
CA GLY A 133 -17.24 17.97 -30.40
C GLY A 133 -18.16 17.29 -31.41
N GLY A 134 -18.64 16.09 -31.08
CA GLY A 134 -19.59 15.38 -31.94
C GLY A 134 -20.91 16.14 -32.17
N THR A 135 -21.44 16.78 -31.12
CA THR A 135 -22.66 17.58 -31.26
C THR A 135 -22.44 18.84 -32.12
N ILE A 136 -21.28 19.47 -32.00
CA ILE A 136 -20.91 20.63 -32.84
C ILE A 136 -20.79 20.21 -34.31
N VAL A 137 -20.03 19.15 -34.59
CA VAL A 137 -19.84 18.62 -35.95
C VAL A 137 -21.20 18.22 -36.55
N TYR A 138 -22.02 17.51 -35.80
CA TYR A 138 -23.37 17.11 -36.26
C TYR A 138 -24.24 18.34 -36.62
N ARG A 139 -24.25 19.38 -35.78
CA ARG A 139 -25.00 20.63 -36.03
C ARG A 139 -24.52 21.34 -37.27
N VAL A 140 -23.20 21.48 -37.42
CA VAL A 140 -22.58 22.13 -38.59
C VAL A 140 -22.87 21.35 -39.87
N ALA A 141 -22.71 20.04 -39.88
CA ALA A 141 -23.02 19.18 -41.03
C ALA A 141 -24.49 19.28 -41.44
N ARG A 142 -25.39 19.20 -40.44
CA ARG A 142 -26.83 19.34 -40.68
C ARG A 142 -27.22 20.72 -41.19
N GLN A 143 -26.56 21.79 -40.76
CA GLN A 143 -26.81 23.16 -41.25
C GLN A 143 -26.33 23.33 -42.69
N ARG A 144 -25.12 22.79 -43.03
CA ARG A 144 -24.58 22.82 -44.41
C ARG A 144 -25.42 22.02 -45.37
N SER A 145 -25.98 20.88 -45.00
CA SER A 145 -26.83 20.07 -45.87
C SER A 145 -28.18 20.69 -46.18
N ARG A 146 -28.54 21.80 -45.49
CA ARG A 146 -29.78 22.56 -45.76
C ARG A 146 -29.56 23.83 -46.58
N MET A 147 -28.31 24.19 -46.90
CA MET A 147 -28.04 25.31 -47.78
C MET A 147 -28.24 24.86 -49.21
N PRO A 148 -29.10 25.57 -49.98
CA PRO A 148 -29.22 25.31 -51.43
C PRO A 148 -27.87 25.60 -52.07
N LEU A 149 -27.44 24.73 -52.99
CA LEU A 149 -26.33 25.02 -53.88
C LEU A 149 -26.84 26.04 -54.89
N ASP A 150 -26.70 27.32 -54.61
CA ASP A 150 -26.96 28.36 -55.62
C ASP A 150 -25.86 28.28 -56.65
N GLU A 151 -26.15 27.67 -57.82
CA GLU A 151 -25.36 27.80 -59.03
C GLU A 151 -25.55 29.16 -59.68
#